data_c94144555c2f10708197232a10d3b375
#
_entry.id   c94144555c2f10708197232a10d3b375
#
_cell.length_a   1.000
_cell.length_b   1.000
_cell.length_c   1.000
_cell.angle_alpha   90.00
_cell.angle_beta   90.00
_cell.angle_gamma   90.00
#
_symmetry.space_group_name_H-M   'P 1'
#
loop_
_entity.id
_entity.type
_entity.pdbx_description
1 polymer ?
#
loop_
_entity_poly.entity_id
_entity_poly.type
_entity_poly.pdbx_seq_one_letter_code
_entity_poly.pdbx_strand_id
1 'polypeptide(L)'
;MSDEANDEMVDVEETLRQPIVAVTGHVDHGKTSLLDLLRSIGGNKTNVMNREAGGITQELGVTNVPSELLVKAIQTMPFKDKPKFESPGIIFLDTPGHESFGSIRNRSGSVADIAILIVDIVEGFKPQTIQSIQILEENNIPFIIVGNKIDRVHRWESKRGRSSWQSWNEQSQDVQKMADDFYYKLLGQVASHSKFNLAKYWEGIKTFDIKNDRLFVPMSAKEGEGLQDLLFVILAMAEKFAREDLIIHEQDMAEGYVLESREEIGVGKTIDIILTKGTIRVGD
;
A
#
# COMPACT_ATOMS: atom_id res chain seq x y z
N MET A 1 57.86 -3.58 -13.23
CA MET A 1 57.03 -2.40 -13.11
C MET A 1 55.64 -2.84 -13.52
N SER A 2 54.87 -3.26 -12.54
CA SER A 2 53.52 -3.71 -12.68
C SER A 2 52.62 -2.56 -12.25
N ASP A 3 51.93 -1.94 -13.22
CA ASP A 3 50.85 -0.99 -12.94
C ASP A 3 49.66 -1.73 -12.33
N GLU A 4 49.52 -1.63 -11.02
CA GLU A 4 48.28 -1.93 -10.34
C GLU A 4 47.28 -0.83 -10.62
N ALA A 5 46.35 -1.07 -11.54
CA ALA A 5 45.19 -0.26 -11.73
C ALA A 5 44.33 -0.37 -10.46
N ASN A 6 44.35 0.70 -9.68
CA ASN A 6 43.41 0.92 -8.59
C ASN A 6 42.01 1.12 -9.22
N ASP A 7 41.22 0.09 -9.24
CA ASP A 7 39.80 0.16 -9.53
C ASP A 7 39.11 0.77 -8.32
N GLU A 8 39.11 2.10 -8.23
CA GLU A 8 38.23 2.81 -7.28
C GLU A 8 36.78 2.48 -7.70
N MET A 9 36.19 1.53 -7.02
CA MET A 9 34.73 1.35 -7.06
C MET A 9 34.11 2.64 -6.55
N VAL A 10 33.64 3.47 -7.48
CA VAL A 10 32.77 4.59 -7.18
C VAL A 10 31.51 3.99 -6.59
N ASP A 11 31.29 4.21 -5.31
CA ASP A 11 30.03 3.89 -4.63
C ASP A 11 28.94 4.74 -5.31
N VAL A 12 28.28 4.17 -6.31
CA VAL A 12 27.13 4.82 -6.95
C VAL A 12 26.00 4.73 -5.93
N GLU A 13 25.68 5.84 -5.29
CA GLU A 13 24.50 5.92 -4.42
C GLU A 13 23.28 5.45 -5.21
N GLU A 14 22.76 4.28 -4.87
CA GLU A 14 21.54 3.74 -5.45
C GLU A 14 20.37 4.65 -5.06
N THR A 15 19.72 5.23 -6.05
CA THR A 15 18.52 6.04 -5.82
C THR A 15 17.29 5.16 -6.00
N LEU A 16 16.43 5.12 -4.98
CA LEU A 16 15.17 4.37 -5.05
C LEU A 16 14.02 5.26 -5.54
N ARG A 17 13.15 4.72 -6.39
CA ARG A 17 11.84 5.32 -6.64
C ARG A 17 10.85 5.01 -5.52
N GLN A 18 9.76 5.73 -5.52
CA GLN A 18 8.63 5.43 -4.65
C GLN A 18 8.01 4.08 -5.03
N PRO A 19 7.71 3.18 -4.06
CA PRO A 19 6.90 2.01 -4.32
C PRO A 19 5.47 2.43 -4.72
N ILE A 20 4.93 1.71 -5.70
CA ILE A 20 3.58 1.89 -6.21
C ILE A 20 2.68 0.88 -5.53
N VAL A 21 1.68 1.37 -4.81
CA VAL A 21 0.78 0.55 -3.99
C VAL A 21 -0.64 0.61 -4.53
N ALA A 22 -1.16 -0.50 -5.00
CA ALA A 22 -2.56 -0.59 -5.42
C ALA A 22 -3.49 -0.84 -4.23
N VAL A 23 -4.64 -0.17 -4.19
CA VAL A 23 -5.65 -0.35 -3.14
C VAL A 23 -6.86 -1.07 -3.71
N THR A 24 -7.17 -2.26 -3.18
CA THR A 24 -8.29 -3.11 -3.63
C THR A 24 -9.14 -3.60 -2.46
N GLY A 25 -10.29 -4.15 -2.78
CA GLY A 25 -11.22 -4.73 -1.81
C GLY A 25 -12.67 -4.47 -2.21
N HIS A 26 -13.58 -5.03 -1.43
CA HIS A 26 -15.02 -4.90 -1.69
C HIS A 26 -15.50 -3.44 -1.57
N VAL A 27 -16.57 -3.12 -2.29
CA VAL A 27 -17.32 -1.88 -2.09
C VAL A 27 -17.75 -1.83 -0.62
N ASP A 28 -17.77 -0.64 -0.01
CA ASP A 28 -18.12 -0.40 1.41
C ASP A 28 -17.12 -0.95 2.46
N HIS A 29 -16.03 -1.62 2.09
CA HIS A 29 -14.99 -2.00 3.05
C HIS A 29 -14.06 -0.84 3.45
N GLY A 30 -14.24 0.34 2.86
CA GLY A 30 -13.60 1.60 3.26
C GLY A 30 -12.36 1.97 2.45
N LYS A 31 -12.27 1.57 1.19
CA LYS A 31 -11.22 2.01 0.25
C LYS A 31 -11.14 3.53 0.18
N THR A 32 -12.26 4.18 -0.16
CA THR A 32 -12.35 5.65 -0.25
C THR A 32 -11.93 6.33 1.05
N SER A 33 -12.39 5.81 2.20
CA SER A 33 -12.02 6.37 3.52
C SER A 33 -10.52 6.27 3.79
N LEU A 34 -9.86 5.17 3.40
CA LEU A 34 -8.41 5.03 3.51
C LEU A 34 -7.69 6.02 2.60
N LEU A 35 -8.11 6.14 1.35
CA LEU A 35 -7.49 7.06 0.39
C LEU A 35 -7.69 8.52 0.80
N ASP A 36 -8.86 8.88 1.32
CA ASP A 36 -9.10 10.22 1.87
C ASP A 36 -8.21 10.52 3.08
N LEU A 37 -8.01 9.51 3.94
CA LEU A 37 -7.10 9.63 5.06
C LEU A 37 -5.65 9.82 4.57
N LEU A 38 -5.19 9.07 3.58
CA LEU A 38 -3.86 9.20 2.96
C LEU A 38 -3.70 10.56 2.28
N ARG A 39 -4.70 11.04 1.54
CA ARG A 39 -4.70 12.38 0.92
C ARG A 39 -4.63 13.49 1.97
N SER A 40 -5.31 13.32 3.11
CA SER A 40 -5.28 14.31 4.19
C SER A 40 -3.88 14.47 4.80
N ILE A 41 -3.04 13.46 4.74
CA ILE A 41 -1.66 13.48 5.21
C ILE A 41 -0.74 14.01 4.10
N GLY A 42 -0.91 13.56 2.86
CA GLY A 42 -0.05 13.87 1.73
C GLY A 42 0.04 15.34 1.34
N GLY A 43 -0.85 16.18 1.87
CA GLY A 43 -0.81 17.65 1.65
C GLY A 43 -1.13 18.09 0.22
N ASN A 44 -1.17 17.19 -0.74
CA ASN A 44 -1.56 17.48 -2.11
C ASN A 44 -3.07 17.29 -2.26
N LYS A 45 -3.78 18.40 -2.21
CA LYS A 45 -5.15 18.50 -2.74
C LYS A 45 -5.05 18.43 -4.27
N THR A 46 -4.73 17.28 -4.83
CA THR A 46 -5.07 17.02 -6.22
C THR A 46 -6.60 16.98 -6.26
N ASN A 47 -7.21 17.95 -6.96
CA ASN A 47 -8.66 18.21 -7.00
C ASN A 47 -9.46 17.10 -7.72
N VAL A 48 -9.25 15.85 -7.41
CA VAL A 48 -10.04 14.73 -7.94
C VAL A 48 -11.35 14.55 -7.19
N MET A 49 -11.50 15.15 -5.99
CA MET A 49 -12.66 14.97 -5.11
C MET A 49 -13.97 15.65 -5.52
N ASN A 50 -14.06 16.40 -6.59
CA ASN A 50 -15.25 17.25 -6.80
C ASN A 50 -16.29 16.72 -7.80
N ARG A 51 -16.27 15.46 -8.25
CA ARG A 51 -17.23 14.98 -9.26
C ARG A 51 -17.80 13.57 -9.09
N GLU A 52 -17.75 12.97 -7.93
CA GLU A 52 -18.38 11.67 -7.75
C GLU A 52 -19.79 11.78 -7.16
N ALA A 53 -20.78 11.88 -8.05
CA ALA A 53 -22.18 11.61 -7.69
C ALA A 53 -22.34 10.09 -7.52
N GLY A 54 -22.50 9.62 -6.27
CA GLY A 54 -22.79 8.22 -5.98
C GLY A 54 -21.69 7.44 -5.25
N GLY A 55 -20.53 8.05 -4.93
CA GLY A 55 -19.48 7.37 -4.11
C GLY A 55 -18.77 6.22 -4.80
N ILE A 56 -18.79 6.15 -6.13
CA ILE A 56 -18.10 5.12 -6.93
C ILE A 56 -16.99 5.82 -7.69
N THR A 57 -15.72 5.48 -7.39
CA THR A 57 -14.56 6.00 -8.10
C THR A 57 -14.59 5.53 -9.56
N GLN A 58 -14.70 6.45 -10.50
CA GLN A 58 -14.77 6.15 -11.95
C GLN A 58 -13.44 6.44 -12.68
N GLU A 59 -12.52 7.15 -12.04
CA GLU A 59 -11.22 7.53 -12.60
C GLU A 59 -10.09 6.97 -11.72
N LEU A 60 -8.96 6.63 -12.33
CA LEU A 60 -7.79 6.14 -11.61
C LEU A 60 -7.18 7.29 -10.81
N GLY A 61 -7.33 7.24 -9.49
CA GLY A 61 -6.78 8.25 -8.58
C GLY A 61 -5.35 7.92 -8.16
N VAL A 62 -4.48 8.94 -8.12
CA VAL A 62 -3.12 8.82 -7.60
C VAL A 62 -2.97 9.66 -6.34
N THR A 63 -2.44 9.06 -5.27
CA THR A 63 -2.13 9.77 -4.03
C THR A 63 -0.66 9.57 -3.70
N ASN A 64 0.10 10.67 -3.65
CA ASN A 64 1.52 10.65 -3.26
C ASN A 64 1.66 11.02 -1.78
N VAL A 65 2.37 10.17 -1.02
CA VAL A 65 2.74 10.42 0.38
C VAL A 65 4.26 10.52 0.47
N PRO A 66 4.83 11.73 0.57
CA PRO A 66 6.27 11.92 0.59
C PRO A 66 6.91 11.44 1.91
N SER A 67 8.23 11.18 1.86
CA SER A 67 8.99 10.58 2.96
C SER A 67 8.92 11.36 4.27
N GLU A 68 8.87 12.70 4.23
CA GLU A 68 8.82 13.53 5.45
C GLU A 68 7.57 13.23 6.29
N LEU A 69 6.47 12.88 5.64
CA LEU A 69 5.21 12.53 6.31
C LEU A 69 5.23 11.10 6.82
N LEU A 70 5.86 10.20 6.08
CA LEU A 70 6.08 8.82 6.49
C LEU A 70 6.96 8.74 7.74
N VAL A 71 8.06 9.49 7.76
CA VAL A 71 8.96 9.58 8.93
C VAL A 71 8.19 10.07 10.16
N LYS A 72 7.38 11.13 10.03
CA LYS A 72 6.56 11.62 11.15
C LYS A 72 5.58 10.56 11.66
N ALA A 73 4.90 9.85 10.76
CA ALA A 73 3.96 8.79 11.13
C ALA A 73 4.68 7.64 11.87
N ILE A 74 5.81 7.18 11.35
CA ILE A 74 6.58 6.08 11.91
C ILE A 74 7.25 6.45 13.23
N GLN A 75 7.62 7.73 13.43
CA GLN A 75 8.17 8.21 14.71
C GLN A 75 7.20 8.03 15.88
N THR A 76 5.91 7.99 15.65
CA THR A 76 4.91 7.77 16.68
C THR A 76 4.77 6.30 17.11
N MET A 77 5.37 5.37 16.37
CA MET A 77 5.30 3.95 16.66
C MET A 77 6.11 3.56 17.91
N PRO A 78 5.65 2.56 18.67
CA PRO A 78 6.25 2.19 19.96
C PRO A 78 7.54 1.37 19.86
N PHE A 79 8.14 1.22 18.68
CA PHE A 79 9.38 0.47 18.51
C PHE A 79 10.58 1.22 19.04
N LYS A 80 11.47 0.52 19.76
CA LYS A 80 12.72 1.10 20.30
C LYS A 80 13.68 1.45 19.17
N ASP A 81 13.85 0.53 18.21
CA ASP A 81 14.71 0.71 17.05
C ASP A 81 13.82 1.02 15.85
N LYS A 82 13.76 2.29 15.49
CA LYS A 82 12.98 2.73 14.33
C LYS A 82 13.81 2.53 13.08
N PRO A 83 13.33 1.74 12.10
CA PRO A 83 14.03 1.57 10.85
C PRO A 83 14.14 2.91 10.12
N LYS A 84 15.27 3.12 9.46
CA LYS A 84 15.41 4.19 8.48
C LYS A 84 14.98 3.61 7.14
N PHE A 85 14.11 4.30 6.46
CA PHE A 85 13.67 3.96 5.12
C PHE A 85 14.37 4.86 4.11
N GLU A 86 14.81 4.28 2.99
CA GLU A 86 15.51 4.98 1.90
C GLU A 86 14.54 5.47 0.83
N SER A 87 13.34 4.91 0.79
CA SER A 87 12.30 5.29 -0.17
C SER A 87 11.89 6.76 0.00
N PRO A 88 11.83 7.55 -1.11
CA PRO A 88 11.42 8.96 -1.08
C PRO A 88 9.94 9.19 -0.81
N GLY A 89 9.16 8.15 -0.60
CA GLY A 89 7.73 8.22 -0.33
C GLY A 89 6.99 6.97 -0.76
N ILE A 90 5.67 7.04 -0.89
CA ILE A 90 4.79 5.99 -1.40
C ILE A 90 3.77 6.60 -2.37
N ILE A 91 3.55 5.93 -3.50
CA ILE A 91 2.47 6.26 -4.44
C ILE A 91 1.34 5.27 -4.26
N PHE A 92 0.13 5.75 -3.94
CA PHE A 92 -1.07 4.92 -3.88
C PHE A 92 -1.89 5.10 -5.14
N LEU A 93 -2.29 3.97 -5.74
CA LEU A 93 -3.20 3.93 -6.88
C LEU A 93 -4.59 3.51 -6.39
N ASP A 94 -5.57 4.41 -6.60
CA ASP A 94 -6.97 4.08 -6.40
C ASP A 94 -7.46 3.32 -7.63
N THR A 95 -7.80 2.06 -7.44
CA THR A 95 -8.33 1.26 -8.53
C THR A 95 -9.86 1.30 -8.50
N PRO A 96 -10.51 1.96 -9.47
CA PRO A 96 -11.96 1.96 -9.53
C PRO A 96 -12.46 0.54 -9.82
N GLY A 97 -13.22 -0.04 -8.89
CA GLY A 97 -13.95 -1.30 -9.09
C GLY A 97 -13.14 -2.52 -9.51
N HIS A 98 -13.85 -3.61 -9.74
CA HIS A 98 -13.31 -4.93 -10.08
C HIS A 98 -12.67 -5.02 -11.47
N GLU A 99 -13.16 -4.22 -12.42
CA GLU A 99 -12.73 -4.28 -13.82
C GLU A 99 -11.37 -3.60 -14.06
N SER A 100 -10.99 -2.69 -13.19
CA SER A 100 -9.77 -1.88 -13.34
C SER A 100 -8.49 -2.61 -12.94
N PHE A 101 -8.56 -3.70 -12.19
CA PHE A 101 -7.41 -4.59 -12.00
C PHE A 101 -6.90 -5.18 -13.32
N GLY A 102 -7.79 -5.32 -14.31
CA GLY A 102 -7.42 -5.70 -15.68
C GLY A 102 -6.57 -4.64 -16.39
N SER A 103 -6.77 -3.35 -16.09
CA SER A 103 -6.04 -2.24 -16.70
C SER A 103 -4.67 -1.96 -16.04
N ILE A 104 -4.48 -2.41 -14.78
CA ILE A 104 -3.16 -2.41 -14.12
C ILE A 104 -2.27 -3.54 -14.67
N ARG A 105 -2.85 -4.44 -15.46
CA ARG A 105 -2.15 -5.49 -16.22
C ARG A 105 -1.69 -4.93 -17.56
N ASN A 106 -0.42 -4.81 -17.77
CA ASN A 106 0.13 -4.74 -19.11
C ASN A 106 0.92 -6.01 -19.43
N ARG A 107 1.15 -6.24 -20.72
CA ARG A 107 1.87 -7.41 -21.27
C ARG A 107 3.26 -7.64 -20.68
N SER A 108 3.81 -6.68 -19.93
CA SER A 108 5.14 -6.68 -19.33
C SER A 108 5.17 -6.77 -17.80
N GLY A 109 4.01 -6.92 -17.10
CA GLY A 109 3.98 -7.03 -15.63
C GLY A 109 2.93 -6.16 -14.96
N SER A 110 2.90 -6.15 -13.63
CA SER A 110 2.03 -5.29 -12.84
C SER A 110 2.63 -3.90 -12.68
N VAL A 111 1.79 -2.86 -12.71
CA VAL A 111 2.20 -1.49 -12.36
C VAL A 111 2.49 -1.36 -10.87
N ALA A 112 1.80 -2.14 -10.04
CA ALA A 112 1.93 -2.07 -8.59
C ALA A 112 2.99 -3.03 -8.06
N ASP A 113 3.87 -2.51 -7.22
CA ASP A 113 4.89 -3.30 -6.51
C ASP A 113 4.27 -4.08 -5.34
N ILE A 114 3.27 -3.50 -4.68
CA ILE A 114 2.55 -4.07 -3.54
C ILE A 114 1.07 -3.73 -3.67
N ALA A 115 0.20 -4.58 -3.16
CA ALA A 115 -1.22 -4.26 -3.04
C ALA A 115 -1.69 -4.21 -1.59
N ILE A 116 -2.73 -3.43 -1.34
CA ILE A 116 -3.52 -3.43 -0.12
C ILE A 116 -4.87 -4.05 -0.43
N LEU A 117 -5.20 -5.13 0.26
CA LEU A 117 -6.52 -5.74 0.24
C LEU A 117 -7.30 -5.29 1.48
N ILE A 118 -8.23 -4.36 1.30
CA ILE A 118 -9.06 -3.87 2.40
C ILE A 118 -10.25 -4.80 2.63
N VAL A 119 -10.44 -5.16 3.90
CA VAL A 119 -11.53 -6.02 4.37
C VAL A 119 -12.17 -5.37 5.60
N ASP A 120 -13.51 -5.28 5.63
CA ASP A 120 -14.22 -4.96 6.89
C ASP A 120 -14.02 -6.13 7.85
N ILE A 121 -13.37 -5.87 9.00
CA ILE A 121 -12.97 -6.91 9.95
C ILE A 121 -14.18 -7.69 10.50
N VAL A 122 -15.33 -7.03 10.65
CA VAL A 122 -16.55 -7.62 11.18
C VAL A 122 -17.25 -8.49 10.13
N GLU A 123 -17.33 -7.99 8.89
CA GLU A 123 -18.01 -8.69 7.80
C GLU A 123 -17.18 -9.87 7.26
N GLY A 124 -15.87 -9.68 7.14
CA GLY A 124 -14.96 -10.66 6.54
C GLY A 124 -14.96 -10.64 5.01
N PHE A 125 -14.53 -11.73 4.40
CA PHE A 125 -14.42 -11.84 2.95
C PHE A 125 -15.78 -11.88 2.27
N LYS A 126 -15.87 -11.15 1.18
CA LYS A 126 -16.97 -11.14 0.23
C LYS A 126 -16.52 -11.81 -1.08
N PRO A 127 -17.43 -12.17 -1.98
CA PRO A 127 -17.04 -12.76 -3.27
C PRO A 127 -15.99 -11.93 -4.03
N GLN A 128 -16.13 -10.60 -4.02
CA GLN A 128 -15.16 -9.68 -4.62
C GLN A 128 -13.79 -9.72 -3.93
N THR A 129 -13.73 -9.91 -2.61
CA THR A 129 -12.46 -10.07 -1.88
C THR A 129 -11.71 -11.30 -2.36
N ILE A 130 -12.42 -12.42 -2.53
CA ILE A 130 -11.86 -13.69 -3.02
C ILE A 130 -11.32 -13.52 -4.44
N GLN A 131 -12.07 -12.88 -5.32
CA GLN A 131 -11.62 -12.58 -6.68
C GLN A 131 -10.37 -11.69 -6.70
N SER A 132 -10.32 -10.67 -5.82
CA SER A 132 -9.13 -9.83 -5.68
C SER A 132 -7.90 -10.65 -5.25
N ILE A 133 -8.06 -11.57 -4.30
CA ILE A 133 -6.97 -12.47 -3.87
C ILE A 133 -6.47 -13.31 -5.06
N GLN A 134 -7.38 -13.93 -5.81
CA GLN A 134 -7.02 -14.75 -6.97
C GLN A 134 -6.23 -13.94 -8.01
N ILE A 135 -6.68 -12.72 -8.32
CA ILE A 135 -6.00 -11.84 -9.26
C ILE A 135 -4.60 -11.47 -8.76
N LEU A 136 -4.44 -11.15 -7.46
CA LEU A 136 -3.15 -10.81 -6.88
C LEU A 136 -2.18 -12.00 -6.90
N GLU A 137 -2.67 -13.21 -6.58
CA GLU A 137 -1.88 -14.45 -6.63
C GLU A 137 -1.48 -14.83 -8.06
N GLU A 138 -2.40 -14.78 -9.03
CA GLU A 138 -2.13 -15.07 -10.45
C GLU A 138 -1.07 -14.15 -11.05
N ASN A 139 -0.97 -12.90 -10.55
CA ASN A 139 0.01 -11.93 -11.03
C ASN A 139 1.24 -11.82 -10.14
N ASN A 140 1.38 -12.69 -9.12
CA ASN A 140 2.47 -12.67 -8.16
C ASN A 140 2.67 -11.30 -7.48
N ILE A 141 1.59 -10.54 -7.27
CA ILE A 141 1.66 -9.25 -6.58
C ILE A 141 1.63 -9.50 -5.07
N PRO A 142 2.66 -9.14 -4.33
CA PRO A 142 2.64 -9.22 -2.88
C PRO A 142 1.58 -8.27 -2.32
N PHE A 143 0.86 -8.69 -1.27
CA PHE A 143 -0.19 -7.84 -0.71
C PHE A 143 -0.31 -7.96 0.80
N ILE A 144 -0.87 -6.91 1.39
CA ILE A 144 -1.18 -6.76 2.81
C ILE A 144 -2.69 -6.86 2.96
N ILE A 145 -3.16 -7.59 3.96
CA ILE A 145 -4.59 -7.61 4.32
C ILE A 145 -4.83 -6.58 5.42
N VAL A 146 -5.61 -5.57 5.09
CA VAL A 146 -6.01 -4.51 6.03
C VAL A 146 -7.38 -4.83 6.60
N GLY A 147 -7.43 -5.17 7.89
CA GLY A 147 -8.67 -5.34 8.65
C GLY A 147 -9.23 -3.98 9.07
N ASN A 148 -9.98 -3.36 8.17
CA ASN A 148 -10.54 -2.02 8.39
C ASN A 148 -11.79 -2.06 9.28
N LYS A 149 -12.17 -0.90 9.79
CA LYS A 149 -13.33 -0.66 10.64
C LYS A 149 -13.26 -1.39 11.99
N ILE A 150 -12.06 -1.50 12.57
CA ILE A 150 -11.89 -2.09 13.89
C ILE A 150 -12.70 -1.35 14.98
N ASP A 151 -12.98 -0.06 14.76
CA ASP A 151 -13.88 0.77 15.57
C ASP A 151 -15.31 0.20 15.68
N ARG A 152 -15.72 -0.71 14.79
CA ARG A 152 -17.02 -1.41 14.85
C ARG A 152 -17.03 -2.64 15.77
N VAL A 153 -15.88 -3.09 16.25
CA VAL A 153 -15.82 -4.14 17.26
C VAL A 153 -16.51 -3.61 18.52
N HIS A 154 -17.42 -4.39 19.07
CA HIS A 154 -18.22 -3.95 20.20
C HIS A 154 -17.35 -3.53 21.38
N ARG A 155 -17.58 -2.32 21.90
CA ARG A 155 -16.81 -1.69 22.99
C ARG A 155 -15.33 -1.41 22.67
N TRP A 156 -14.94 -1.41 21.40
CA TRP A 156 -13.59 -1.00 21.01
C TRP A 156 -13.38 0.48 21.31
N GLU A 157 -12.33 0.79 22.04
CA GLU A 157 -11.93 2.15 22.33
C GLU A 157 -10.90 2.63 21.30
N SER A 158 -11.37 3.24 20.20
CA SER A 158 -10.49 3.82 19.18
C SER A 158 -9.74 5.03 19.72
N LYS A 159 -8.46 5.12 19.34
CA LYS A 159 -7.60 6.27 19.66
C LYS A 159 -6.97 6.80 18.39
N ARG A 160 -7.39 8.00 18.00
CA ARG A 160 -6.94 8.64 16.76
C ARG A 160 -5.41 8.72 16.68
N GLY A 161 -4.86 8.32 15.51
CA GLY A 161 -3.42 8.38 15.24
C GLY A 161 -2.58 7.45 16.12
N ARG A 162 -3.17 6.43 16.73
CA ARG A 162 -2.46 5.45 17.54
C ARG A 162 -2.12 4.22 16.72
N SER A 163 -1.01 3.56 17.09
CA SER A 163 -0.66 2.26 16.56
C SER A 163 -1.73 1.22 16.87
N SER A 164 -2.11 0.43 15.89
CA SER A 164 -3.09 -0.63 16.07
C SER A 164 -2.59 -1.72 17.03
N TRP A 165 -1.26 -1.97 17.07
CA TRP A 165 -0.66 -2.86 18.06
C TRP A 165 -0.89 -2.36 19.50
N GLN A 166 -0.67 -1.07 19.75
CA GLN A 166 -0.92 -0.47 21.06
C GLN A 166 -2.40 -0.52 21.42
N SER A 167 -3.25 -0.09 20.48
CA SER A 167 -4.70 -0.08 20.71
C SER A 167 -5.24 -1.48 20.99
N TRP A 168 -4.77 -2.49 20.26
CA TRP A 168 -5.17 -3.89 20.47
C TRP A 168 -4.82 -4.38 21.87
N ASN A 169 -3.57 -4.15 22.30
CA ASN A 169 -3.07 -4.64 23.60
C ASN A 169 -3.62 -3.86 24.80
N GLU A 170 -4.14 -2.64 24.60
CA GLU A 170 -4.72 -1.82 25.67
C GLU A 170 -6.23 -1.99 25.82
N GLN A 171 -6.91 -2.70 24.92
CA GLN A 171 -8.32 -3.04 25.10
C GLN A 171 -8.50 -3.97 26.31
N SER A 172 -9.70 -3.97 26.88
CA SER A 172 -10.06 -4.99 27.89
C SER A 172 -9.97 -6.40 27.30
N GLN A 173 -9.71 -7.40 28.13
CA GLN A 173 -9.56 -8.80 27.68
C GLN A 173 -10.76 -9.31 26.87
N ASP A 174 -11.98 -8.90 27.23
CA ASP A 174 -13.20 -9.28 26.50
C ASP A 174 -13.20 -8.68 25.07
N VAL A 175 -12.78 -7.41 24.93
CA VAL A 175 -12.71 -6.74 23.65
C VAL A 175 -11.58 -7.30 22.79
N GLN A 176 -10.41 -7.58 23.39
CA GLN A 176 -9.31 -8.25 22.68
C GLN A 176 -9.77 -9.60 22.14
N LYS A 177 -10.46 -10.40 22.94
CA LYS A 177 -10.99 -11.71 22.53
C LYS A 177 -11.97 -11.57 21.35
N MET A 178 -12.88 -10.59 21.40
CA MET A 178 -13.79 -10.34 20.26
C MET A 178 -13.02 -9.96 18.98
N ALA A 179 -11.99 -9.13 19.09
CA ALA A 179 -11.17 -8.76 17.96
C ALA A 179 -10.34 -9.95 17.42
N ASP A 180 -9.84 -10.81 18.32
CA ASP A 180 -9.17 -12.07 17.97
C ASP A 180 -10.14 -13.02 17.25
N ASP A 181 -11.39 -13.15 17.69
CA ASP A 181 -12.39 -13.98 17.02
C ASP A 181 -12.64 -13.53 15.57
N PHE A 182 -12.69 -12.22 15.31
CA PHE A 182 -12.78 -11.70 13.93
C PHE A 182 -11.51 -11.99 13.13
N TYR A 183 -10.33 -11.83 13.72
CA TYR A 183 -9.07 -12.19 13.08
C TYR A 183 -9.01 -13.68 12.73
N TYR A 184 -9.40 -14.58 13.66
CA TYR A 184 -9.43 -16.02 13.39
C TYR A 184 -10.47 -16.42 12.34
N LYS A 185 -11.59 -15.69 12.27
CA LYS A 185 -12.55 -15.84 11.17
C LYS A 185 -11.91 -15.52 9.81
N LEU A 186 -11.17 -14.40 9.73
CA LEU A 186 -10.43 -14.05 8.51
C LEU A 186 -9.36 -15.09 8.19
N LEU A 187 -8.61 -15.56 9.18
CA LEU A 187 -7.61 -16.61 9.01
C LEU A 187 -8.23 -17.89 8.43
N GLY A 188 -9.38 -18.31 8.92
CA GLY A 188 -10.13 -19.44 8.37
C GLY A 188 -10.59 -19.22 6.93
N GLN A 189 -11.01 -18.01 6.58
CA GLN A 189 -11.37 -17.64 5.21
C GLN A 189 -10.16 -17.66 4.27
N VAL A 190 -9.01 -17.16 4.71
CA VAL A 190 -7.74 -17.25 3.98
C VAL A 190 -7.39 -18.71 3.71
N ALA A 191 -7.38 -19.55 4.72
CA ALA A 191 -7.04 -20.95 4.59
C ALA A 191 -7.97 -21.74 3.64
N SER A 192 -9.21 -21.26 3.48
CA SER A 192 -10.20 -21.88 2.58
C SER A 192 -10.06 -21.48 1.10
N HIS A 193 -9.43 -20.33 0.82
CA HIS A 193 -9.44 -19.72 -0.51
C HIS A 193 -8.05 -19.47 -1.09
N SER A 194 -6.98 -19.66 -0.30
CA SER A 194 -5.62 -19.38 -0.73
C SER A 194 -4.61 -20.30 -0.04
N LYS A 195 -3.35 -20.23 -0.46
CA LYS A 195 -2.28 -21.11 0.02
C LYS A 195 -1.30 -20.39 0.97
N PHE A 196 -1.50 -19.09 1.22
CA PHE A 196 -0.62 -18.33 2.09
C PHE A 196 -1.06 -18.38 3.56
N ASN A 197 -0.13 -18.13 4.46
CA ASN A 197 -0.39 -17.93 5.88
C ASN A 197 -0.74 -16.46 6.13
N LEU A 198 -1.57 -16.20 7.15
CA LEU A 198 -1.88 -14.86 7.59
C LEU A 198 -1.39 -14.66 9.02
N ALA A 199 -0.57 -13.64 9.25
CA ALA A 199 -0.09 -13.28 10.58
C ALA A 199 -0.36 -11.80 10.87
N LYS A 200 -0.66 -11.46 12.12
CA LYS A 200 -0.67 -10.07 12.56
C LYS A 200 0.72 -9.49 12.33
N TYR A 201 0.82 -8.25 11.80
CA TYR A 201 2.09 -7.70 11.36
C TYR A 201 3.16 -7.67 12.47
N TRP A 202 2.77 -7.40 13.71
CA TRP A 202 3.70 -7.37 14.86
C TRP A 202 4.23 -8.74 15.29
N GLU A 203 3.57 -9.81 14.90
CA GLU A 203 4.00 -11.19 15.13
C GLU A 203 4.86 -11.70 13.96
N GLY A 204 4.41 -11.40 12.73
CA GLY A 204 4.97 -11.99 11.50
C GLY A 204 6.10 -11.22 10.84
N ILE A 205 6.23 -9.91 11.04
CA ILE A 205 7.11 -9.06 10.20
C ILE A 205 8.60 -9.46 10.25
N LYS A 206 9.06 -10.05 11.34
CA LYS A 206 10.47 -10.47 11.49
C LYS A 206 10.80 -11.74 10.73
N THR A 207 9.84 -12.66 10.65
CA THR A 207 9.99 -14.00 10.04
C THR A 207 9.27 -14.12 8.70
N PHE A 208 8.77 -13.00 8.18
CA PHE A 208 7.93 -12.92 7.00
C PHE A 208 8.63 -13.46 5.75
N ASP A 209 7.97 -14.43 5.10
CA ASP A 209 8.30 -14.92 3.76
C ASP A 209 7.24 -14.45 2.77
N ILE A 210 7.62 -13.54 1.87
CA ILE A 210 6.71 -12.93 0.91
C ILE A 210 5.99 -13.93 0.00
N LYS A 211 6.58 -15.11 -0.21
CA LYS A 211 5.99 -16.16 -1.05
C LYS A 211 4.84 -16.88 -0.35
N ASN A 212 5.01 -17.12 0.95
CA ASN A 212 4.11 -17.98 1.72
C ASN A 212 3.27 -17.24 2.76
N ASP A 213 3.61 -15.99 3.07
CA ASP A 213 2.96 -15.26 4.15
C ASP A 213 2.28 -13.99 3.65
N ARG A 214 1.23 -13.56 4.35
CA ARG A 214 0.63 -12.23 4.23
C ARG A 214 0.52 -11.60 5.61
N LEU A 215 0.72 -10.29 5.67
CA LEU A 215 0.61 -9.55 6.92
C LEU A 215 -0.79 -8.96 7.07
N PHE A 216 -1.33 -9.09 8.26
CA PHE A 216 -2.59 -8.50 8.67
C PHE A 216 -2.34 -7.23 9.48
N VAL A 217 -2.91 -6.11 9.03
CA VAL A 217 -2.85 -4.82 9.70
C VAL A 217 -4.27 -4.39 10.06
N PRO A 218 -4.67 -4.48 11.35
CA PRO A 218 -5.95 -3.93 11.77
C PRO A 218 -5.90 -2.41 11.78
N MET A 219 -6.98 -1.75 11.36
CA MET A 219 -7.07 -0.30 11.37
C MET A 219 -8.51 0.22 11.41
N SER A 220 -8.64 1.50 11.69
CA SER A 220 -9.85 2.28 11.40
C SER A 220 -9.49 3.45 10.50
N ALA A 221 -9.87 3.36 9.22
CA ALA A 221 -9.65 4.46 8.28
C ALA A 221 -10.45 5.73 8.69
N LYS A 222 -11.58 5.54 9.37
CA LYS A 222 -12.41 6.63 9.89
C LYS A 222 -11.71 7.40 11.02
N GLU A 223 -11.12 6.68 11.96
CA GLU A 223 -10.48 7.27 13.15
C GLU A 223 -8.97 7.55 12.92
N GLY A 224 -8.39 7.06 11.82
CA GLY A 224 -6.96 7.17 11.53
C GLY A 224 -6.09 6.29 12.42
N GLU A 225 -6.68 5.32 13.12
CA GLU A 225 -5.99 4.36 13.96
C GLU A 225 -5.35 3.27 13.10
N GLY A 226 -4.08 2.94 13.37
CA GLY A 226 -3.34 1.91 12.63
C GLY A 226 -2.75 2.38 11.29
N LEU A 227 -2.90 3.65 10.92
CA LEU A 227 -2.37 4.16 9.66
C LEU A 227 -0.84 4.11 9.61
N GLN A 228 -0.17 4.53 10.69
CA GLN A 228 1.29 4.46 10.78
C GLN A 228 1.82 3.02 10.68
N ASP A 229 1.05 2.05 11.20
CA ASP A 229 1.39 0.64 11.10
C ASP A 229 1.32 0.16 9.65
N LEU A 230 0.28 0.57 8.93
CA LEU A 230 0.14 0.25 7.51
C LEU A 230 1.29 0.84 6.67
N LEU A 231 1.60 2.12 6.86
CA LEU A 231 2.70 2.80 6.15
C LEU A 231 4.05 2.14 6.46
N PHE A 232 4.29 1.78 7.73
CA PHE A 232 5.48 1.05 8.14
C PHE A 232 5.59 -0.32 7.45
N VAL A 233 4.51 -1.10 7.44
CA VAL A 233 4.51 -2.44 6.82
C VAL A 233 4.74 -2.35 5.32
N ILE A 234 4.13 -1.36 4.64
CA ILE A 234 4.35 -1.13 3.21
C ILE A 234 5.84 -0.86 2.93
N LEU A 235 6.44 0.09 3.65
CA LEU A 235 7.86 0.43 3.46
C LEU A 235 8.79 -0.74 3.78
N ALA A 236 8.53 -1.45 4.88
CA ALA A 236 9.31 -2.61 5.26
C ALA A 236 9.23 -3.73 4.21
N MET A 237 8.07 -3.93 3.59
CA MET A 237 7.90 -4.88 2.49
C MET A 237 8.58 -4.39 1.22
N ALA A 238 8.41 -3.13 0.85
CA ALA A 238 8.98 -2.55 -0.35
C ALA A 238 10.51 -2.63 -0.34
N GLU A 239 11.16 -2.18 0.73
CA GLU A 239 12.62 -2.16 0.82
C GLU A 239 13.24 -3.54 1.05
N LYS A 240 12.50 -4.47 1.66
CA LYS A 240 13.02 -5.83 1.88
C LYS A 240 12.88 -6.74 0.66
N PHE A 241 11.80 -6.59 -0.11
CA PHE A 241 11.41 -7.57 -1.13
C PHE A 241 11.32 -7.01 -2.55
N ALA A 242 11.13 -5.71 -2.71
CA ALA A 242 11.04 -5.05 -4.01
C ALA A 242 12.20 -4.07 -4.25
N ARG A 243 13.23 -4.06 -3.40
CA ARG A 243 14.33 -3.09 -3.50
C ARG A 243 14.97 -3.06 -4.89
N GLU A 244 15.26 -4.22 -5.46
CA GLU A 244 15.89 -4.32 -6.79
C GLU A 244 15.01 -3.69 -7.89
N ASP A 245 13.68 -3.84 -7.79
CA ASP A 245 12.73 -3.26 -8.72
C ASP A 245 12.51 -1.74 -8.48
N LEU A 246 12.93 -1.23 -7.32
CA LEU A 246 12.82 0.18 -6.96
C LEU A 246 14.07 0.99 -7.34
N ILE A 247 15.21 0.37 -7.63
CA ILE A 247 16.44 1.08 -7.99
C ILE A 247 16.24 1.80 -9.32
N ILE A 248 16.56 3.10 -9.34
CA ILE A 248 16.55 3.92 -10.55
C ILE A 248 17.96 3.97 -11.12
N HIS A 249 18.10 3.60 -12.37
CA HIS A 249 19.30 3.86 -13.16
C HIS A 249 18.99 5.03 -14.10
N GLU A 250 19.63 6.19 -13.88
CA GLU A 250 19.36 7.40 -14.68
C GLU A 250 19.65 7.22 -16.18
N GLN A 251 20.47 6.22 -16.53
CA GLN A 251 20.85 5.92 -17.91
C GLN A 251 19.84 5.01 -18.62
N ASP A 252 18.89 4.42 -17.88
CA ASP A 252 17.88 3.57 -18.49
C ASP A 252 16.90 4.38 -19.31
N MET A 253 16.38 3.77 -20.36
CA MET A 253 15.26 4.32 -21.11
C MET A 253 14.07 4.49 -20.16
N ALA A 254 13.37 5.61 -20.31
CA ALA A 254 12.16 5.86 -19.56
C ALA A 254 11.08 4.84 -19.91
N GLU A 255 10.64 4.08 -18.91
CA GLU A 255 9.52 3.15 -18.97
C GLU A 255 8.45 3.55 -17.98
N GLY A 256 7.20 3.51 -18.40
CA GLY A 256 6.08 3.88 -17.54
C GLY A 256 4.74 3.48 -18.14
N TYR A 257 3.69 3.81 -17.41
CA TYR A 257 2.32 3.47 -17.78
C TYR A 257 1.50 4.73 -17.93
N VAL A 258 0.68 4.78 -18.99
CA VAL A 258 -0.32 5.84 -19.16
C VAL A 258 -1.50 5.52 -18.26
N LEU A 259 -1.75 6.40 -17.28
CA LEU A 259 -2.86 6.27 -16.36
C LEU A 259 -4.14 6.82 -16.96
N GLU A 260 -4.05 7.98 -17.61
CA GLU A 260 -5.18 8.68 -18.18
C GLU A 260 -4.76 9.49 -19.40
N SER A 261 -5.67 9.65 -20.35
CA SER A 261 -5.55 10.57 -21.48
C SER A 261 -6.76 11.47 -21.51
N ARG A 262 -6.55 12.79 -21.45
CA ARG A 262 -7.61 13.78 -21.43
C ARG A 262 -7.32 14.94 -22.36
N GLU A 263 -8.33 15.72 -22.70
CA GLU A 263 -8.20 16.94 -23.47
C GLU A 263 -8.43 18.14 -22.56
N GLU A 264 -7.39 18.96 -22.39
CA GLU A 264 -7.45 20.14 -21.53
C GLU A 264 -7.63 21.40 -22.40
N ILE A 265 -8.57 22.27 -22.01
CA ILE A 265 -8.85 23.52 -22.69
C ILE A 265 -7.60 24.42 -22.65
N GLY A 266 -7.09 24.78 -23.82
CA GLY A 266 -5.92 25.65 -23.94
C GLY A 266 -4.56 24.94 -23.94
N VAL A 267 -4.50 23.67 -23.58
CA VAL A 267 -3.28 22.83 -23.60
C VAL A 267 -3.36 21.79 -24.72
N GLY A 268 -4.56 21.23 -24.95
CA GLY A 268 -4.78 20.17 -25.93
C GLY A 268 -4.82 18.78 -25.27
N LYS A 269 -4.36 17.75 -26.00
CA LYS A 269 -4.31 16.39 -25.46
C LYS A 269 -3.16 16.24 -24.48
N THR A 270 -3.50 15.82 -23.27
CA THR A 270 -2.57 15.53 -22.18
C THR A 270 -2.66 14.06 -21.79
N ILE A 271 -1.58 13.51 -21.28
CA ILE A 271 -1.51 12.16 -20.72
C ILE A 271 -0.89 12.24 -19.33
N ASP A 272 -1.50 11.54 -18.39
CA ASP A 272 -0.92 11.32 -17.08
C ASP A 272 -0.17 9.98 -17.12
N ILE A 273 1.09 9.99 -16.73
CA ILE A 273 1.93 8.80 -16.73
C ILE A 273 2.49 8.54 -15.34
N ILE A 274 2.67 7.26 -15.01
CA ILE A 274 3.47 6.83 -13.89
C ILE A 274 4.77 6.22 -14.41
N LEU A 275 5.90 6.80 -14.02
CA LEU A 275 7.22 6.35 -14.45
C LEU A 275 7.70 5.23 -13.51
N THR A 276 8.15 4.13 -14.08
CA THR A 276 8.66 2.97 -13.31
C THR A 276 10.17 2.78 -13.48
N LYS A 277 10.76 3.24 -14.58
CA LYS A 277 12.21 3.22 -14.83
C LYS A 277 12.66 4.47 -15.57
N GLY A 278 13.96 4.74 -15.47
CA GLY A 278 14.62 5.82 -16.19
C GLY A 278 14.14 7.22 -15.80
N THR A 279 14.39 8.18 -16.66
CA THR A 279 14.11 9.60 -16.43
C THR A 279 13.49 10.23 -17.67
N ILE A 280 12.48 11.09 -17.48
CA ILE A 280 11.90 11.95 -18.51
C ILE A 280 12.18 13.40 -18.16
N ARG A 281 12.66 14.18 -19.14
CA ARG A 281 12.93 15.61 -19.00
C ARG A 281 11.99 16.42 -19.88
N VAL A 282 11.78 17.68 -19.52
CA VAL A 282 11.00 18.59 -20.35
C VAL A 282 11.70 18.78 -21.71
N GLY A 283 10.99 18.40 -22.79
CA GLY A 283 11.49 18.47 -24.16
C GLY A 283 11.84 17.11 -24.77
N ASP A 284 11.77 16.02 -24.03
CA ASP A 284 11.96 14.65 -24.53
C ASP A 284 10.79 14.22 -25.41
#